data_47092a5a3b6ad35dc3ebcd931fb6f430
#
_entry.id   47092a5a3b6ad35dc3ebcd931fb6f430
#
_cell.length_a   1.000
_cell.length_b   1.000
_cell.length_c   1.000
_cell.angle_alpha   90.00
_cell.angle_beta   90.00
_cell.angle_gamma   90.00
#
_symmetry.space_group_name_H-M   'P 1'
#
loop_
_entity.id
_entity.type
_entity.pdbx_description
1 polymer ?
#
loop_
_entity_poly.entity_id
_entity_poly.type
_entity_poly.pdbx_seq_one_letter_code
_entity_poly.pdbx_strand_id
1 'polypeptide(L)'
;VNPVVQTQLIVDHSLAVECGGYDPDAFQKNRDIEDRRNEDRFHFIDWCATAFENVNVIPAGNGIMHQINLEKMSPVIQNRNGVAFPDTCVGTDSHTPYVDALGVIAIGVGGLEAETVMLGRASMMRLPDIVGVKLTGKRQPGITATDIVLALTEFLRKERVVGAYVEFFGDGADSLSIGDRATI
;
A
#
# COMPACT_ATOMS: atom_id res chain seq x y z
N VAL A 1 14.44 0.78 21.05
CA VAL A 1 15.24 0.02 20.07
C VAL A 1 14.88 0.55 18.68
N ASN A 2 15.88 0.94 17.89
CA ASN A 2 15.67 1.37 16.50
C ASN A 2 15.36 0.17 15.60
N PRO A 3 14.49 0.33 14.59
CA PRO A 3 14.33 -0.67 13.58
C PRO A 3 15.65 -0.95 12.85
N VAL A 4 15.93 -2.21 12.54
CA VAL A 4 17.14 -2.60 11.79
C VAL A 4 16.90 -2.56 10.27
N VAL A 5 15.63 -2.48 9.87
CA VAL A 5 15.20 -2.26 8.48
C VAL A 5 14.62 -0.87 8.34
N GLN A 6 14.68 -0.32 7.13
CA GLN A 6 14.02 0.96 6.85
C GLN A 6 12.52 0.83 7.10
N THR A 7 11.99 1.70 7.91
CA THR A 7 10.58 1.71 8.30
C THR A 7 9.94 3.02 7.90
N GLN A 8 8.73 2.96 7.38
CA GLN A 8 7.94 4.15 7.08
C GLN A 8 6.66 4.13 7.91
N LEU A 9 6.39 5.24 8.59
CA LEU A 9 5.11 5.50 9.22
C LEU A 9 4.32 6.45 8.33
N ILE A 10 3.25 5.95 7.74
CA ILE A 10 2.39 6.72 6.83
C ILE A 10 1.06 6.94 7.52
N VAL A 11 0.65 8.20 7.64
CA VAL A 11 -0.65 8.54 8.22
C VAL A 11 -1.71 8.30 7.16
N ASP A 12 -2.55 7.31 7.40
CA ASP A 12 -3.65 6.94 6.52
C ASP A 12 -4.88 7.83 6.75
N HIS A 13 -5.92 7.63 5.95
CA HIS A 13 -7.18 8.40 6.06
C HIS A 13 -7.92 8.08 7.37
N SER A 14 -8.27 9.10 8.10
CA SER A 14 -9.18 9.01 9.24
C SER A 14 -10.28 10.09 9.19
N LEU A 15 -10.33 10.85 8.10
CA LEU A 15 -11.23 11.97 7.94
C LEU A 15 -12.69 11.51 7.88
N ALA A 16 -13.45 11.85 8.90
CA ALA A 16 -14.91 11.77 8.87
C ALA A 16 -15.47 13.12 8.43
N VAL A 17 -16.17 13.15 7.32
CA VAL A 17 -16.78 14.39 6.80
C VAL A 17 -17.98 14.75 7.64
N GLU A 18 -17.92 15.88 8.36
CA GLU A 18 -19.02 16.43 9.15
C GLU A 18 -19.61 17.71 8.54
N CYS A 19 -18.77 18.44 7.81
CA CYS A 19 -19.17 19.63 7.08
C CYS A 19 -19.15 19.34 5.59
N GLY A 20 -20.22 19.65 4.89
CA GLY A 20 -20.33 19.36 3.46
C GLY A 20 -21.35 20.28 2.76
N GLY A 21 -21.84 19.86 1.60
CA GLY A 21 -22.78 20.62 0.81
C GLY A 21 -22.15 21.80 0.10
N TYR A 22 -22.77 22.95 0.21
CA TYR A 22 -22.31 24.21 -0.44
C TYR A 22 -21.45 25.09 0.47
N ASP A 23 -20.95 24.57 1.60
CA ASP A 23 -20.09 25.32 2.49
C ASP A 23 -18.69 25.46 1.88
N PRO A 24 -18.24 26.66 1.49
CA PRO A 24 -16.94 26.87 0.87
C PRO A 24 -15.78 26.52 1.81
N ASP A 25 -16.00 26.56 3.12
CA ASP A 25 -15.00 26.29 4.14
C ASP A 25 -15.07 24.83 4.66
N ALA A 26 -15.89 23.97 4.05
CA ALA A 26 -16.11 22.60 4.51
C ALA A 26 -14.81 21.82 4.65
N PHE A 27 -13.86 21.95 3.72
CA PHE A 27 -12.58 21.27 3.77
C PHE A 27 -11.80 21.67 5.04
N GLN A 28 -11.63 22.97 5.27
CA GLN A 28 -10.88 23.45 6.44
C GLN A 28 -11.54 23.05 7.75
N LYS A 29 -12.86 23.16 7.84
CA LYS A 29 -13.62 22.74 9.03
C LYS A 29 -13.43 21.26 9.35
N ASN A 30 -13.48 20.40 8.34
CA ASN A 30 -13.20 18.96 8.52
C ASN A 30 -11.77 18.70 8.95
N ARG A 31 -10.79 19.43 8.39
CA ARG A 31 -9.38 19.34 8.82
C ARG A 31 -9.21 19.74 10.28
N ASP A 32 -9.78 20.85 10.71
CA ASP A 32 -9.70 21.31 12.10
C ASP A 32 -10.34 20.32 13.08
N ILE A 33 -11.40 19.64 12.65
CA ILE A 33 -12.05 18.58 13.43
C ILE A 33 -11.14 17.36 13.54
N GLU A 34 -10.53 16.95 12.44
CA GLU A 34 -9.60 15.81 12.41
C GLU A 34 -8.39 16.08 13.30
N ASP A 35 -7.75 17.22 13.16
CA ASP A 35 -6.57 17.60 13.94
C ASP A 35 -6.87 17.58 15.44
N ARG A 36 -8.00 18.17 15.86
CA ARG A 36 -8.43 18.15 17.26
C ARG A 36 -8.71 16.73 17.79
N ARG A 37 -9.33 15.86 16.96
CA ARG A 37 -9.65 14.50 17.37
C ARG A 37 -8.44 13.60 17.49
N ASN A 38 -7.41 13.87 16.71
CA ASN A 38 -6.22 13.05 16.61
C ASN A 38 -4.97 13.71 17.21
N GLU A 39 -5.14 14.77 18.03
CA GLU A 39 -4.03 15.50 18.61
C GLU A 39 -2.99 14.61 19.30
N ASP A 40 -3.44 13.69 20.16
CA ASP A 40 -2.57 12.73 20.84
C ASP A 40 -1.80 11.82 19.86
N ARG A 41 -2.45 11.43 18.77
CA ARG A 41 -1.83 10.59 17.72
C ARG A 41 -0.79 11.37 16.95
N PHE A 42 -1.06 12.61 16.61
CA PHE A 42 -0.11 13.47 15.90
C PHE A 42 1.11 13.77 16.76
N HIS A 43 0.93 14.05 18.06
CA HIS A 43 2.04 14.17 19.00
C HIS A 43 2.90 12.89 19.07
N PHE A 44 2.26 11.72 19.06
CA PHE A 44 2.99 10.44 19.01
C PHE A 44 3.76 10.26 17.69
N ILE A 45 3.17 10.63 16.56
CA ILE A 45 3.80 10.55 15.24
C ILE A 45 5.01 11.48 15.16
N ASP A 46 4.89 12.72 15.65
CA ASP A 46 5.98 13.68 15.70
C ASP A 46 7.12 13.20 16.61
N TRP A 47 6.76 12.59 17.75
CA TRP A 47 7.74 11.94 18.60
C TRP A 47 8.47 10.80 17.88
N CYS A 48 7.76 9.95 17.14
CA CYS A 48 8.37 8.87 16.35
C CYS A 48 9.40 9.39 15.34
N ALA A 49 9.09 10.52 14.69
CA ALA A 49 10.00 11.13 13.72
C ALA A 49 11.35 11.54 14.30
N THR A 50 11.40 11.83 15.62
CA THR A 50 12.60 12.29 16.32
C THR A 50 13.26 11.22 17.19
N ALA A 51 12.48 10.24 17.63
CA ALA A 51 12.94 9.22 18.59
C ALA A 51 13.66 8.04 17.92
N PHE A 52 13.42 7.81 16.64
CA PHE A 52 13.97 6.67 15.91
C PHE A 52 14.83 7.11 14.73
N GLU A 53 15.95 6.41 14.52
CA GLU A 53 16.88 6.72 13.45
C GLU A 53 16.45 6.16 12.08
N ASN A 54 15.84 5.01 12.06
CA ASN A 54 15.53 4.29 10.82
C ASN A 54 14.03 4.34 10.47
N VAL A 55 13.34 5.37 10.94
CA VAL A 55 11.92 5.62 10.72
C VAL A 55 11.73 6.91 9.95
N ASN A 56 11.09 6.81 8.79
CA ASN A 56 10.65 7.96 8.02
C ASN A 56 9.16 8.17 8.25
N VAL A 57 8.77 9.39 8.56
CA VAL A 57 7.36 9.73 8.79
C VAL A 57 6.82 10.51 7.60
N ILE A 58 5.72 10.02 7.02
CA ILE A 58 4.94 10.74 6.03
C ILE A 58 3.71 11.30 6.76
N PRO A 59 3.68 12.63 6.99
CA PRO A 59 2.65 13.24 7.81
C PRO A 59 1.28 13.24 7.14
N ALA A 60 0.23 13.47 7.92
CA ALA A 60 -1.13 13.63 7.44
C ALA A 60 -1.21 14.73 6.36
N GLY A 61 -2.10 14.56 5.40
CA GLY A 61 -2.31 15.50 4.31
C GLY A 61 -1.36 15.34 3.11
N ASN A 62 -0.41 14.42 3.15
CA ASN A 62 0.48 14.09 2.03
C ASN A 62 -0.02 12.93 1.17
N GLY A 63 -1.31 12.68 1.18
CA GLY A 63 -1.96 11.57 0.53
C GLY A 63 -2.07 10.34 1.43
N ILE A 64 -2.88 9.39 1.01
CA ILE A 64 -3.05 8.13 1.71
C ILE A 64 -2.12 7.06 1.13
N MET A 65 -1.76 6.10 1.98
CA MET A 65 -0.76 5.08 1.71
C MET A 65 -1.01 4.37 0.37
N HIS A 66 -2.18 3.86 0.19
CA HIS A 66 -2.51 2.90 -0.88
C HIS A 66 -2.99 3.52 -2.20
N GLN A 67 -3.00 4.85 -2.34
CA GLN A 67 -3.52 5.49 -3.57
C GLN A 67 -2.53 6.45 -4.24
N ILE A 68 -1.68 7.14 -3.49
CA ILE A 68 -0.94 8.29 -4.01
C ILE A 68 0.58 8.17 -3.86
N ASN A 69 1.06 7.36 -2.93
CA ASN A 69 2.48 7.34 -2.56
C ASN A 69 3.13 5.96 -2.70
N LEU A 70 2.74 5.16 -3.67
CA LEU A 70 3.31 3.82 -3.87
C LEU A 70 4.84 3.87 -4.03
N GLU A 71 5.34 4.83 -4.80
CA GLU A 71 6.78 5.07 -5.00
C GLU A 71 7.50 5.61 -3.74
N LYS A 72 6.78 6.08 -2.74
CA LYS A 72 7.32 6.40 -1.42
C LYS A 72 7.44 5.16 -0.55
N MET A 73 6.59 4.17 -0.79
CA MET A 73 6.61 2.90 -0.05
C MET A 73 7.77 2.01 -0.47
N SER A 74 8.13 2.04 -1.75
CA SER A 74 9.21 1.21 -2.29
C SER A 74 9.97 1.92 -3.41
N PRO A 75 11.31 1.92 -3.36
CA PRO A 75 12.15 2.38 -4.46
C PRO A 75 12.23 1.36 -5.60
N VAL A 76 11.55 0.21 -5.52
CA VAL A 76 11.58 -0.93 -6.44
C VAL A 76 12.93 -1.67 -6.43
N ILE A 77 14.03 -0.94 -6.49
CA ILE A 77 15.40 -1.48 -6.38
C ILE A 77 16.09 -0.82 -5.21
N GLN A 78 16.52 -1.64 -4.27
CA GLN A 78 17.36 -1.21 -3.15
C GLN A 78 18.83 -1.24 -3.55
N ASN A 79 19.61 -0.30 -2.98
CA ASN A 79 21.07 -0.32 -3.07
C ASN A 79 21.65 -0.26 -1.65
N ARG A 80 22.35 -1.33 -1.24
CA ARG A 80 23.06 -1.36 0.03
C ARG A 80 24.52 -1.73 -0.20
N ASN A 81 25.42 -0.86 0.20
CA ASN A 81 26.88 -1.07 0.08
C ASN A 81 27.34 -1.43 -1.35
N GLY A 82 26.72 -0.83 -2.37
CA GLY A 82 27.05 -1.08 -3.77
C GLY A 82 26.40 -2.33 -4.37
N VAL A 83 25.58 -3.03 -3.62
CA VAL A 83 24.79 -4.18 -4.10
C VAL A 83 23.36 -3.73 -4.38
N ALA A 84 22.91 -3.90 -5.62
CA ALA A 84 21.54 -3.63 -6.04
C ALA A 84 20.72 -4.93 -5.97
N PHE A 85 19.52 -4.85 -5.42
CA PHE A 85 18.59 -5.98 -5.30
C PHE A 85 17.14 -5.50 -5.35
N PRO A 86 16.19 -6.36 -5.78
CA PRO A 86 14.77 -6.03 -5.74
C PRO A 86 14.30 -5.74 -4.32
N ASP A 87 13.43 -4.75 -4.18
CA ASP A 87 12.80 -4.44 -2.91
C ASP A 87 11.66 -5.39 -2.59
N THR A 88 11.34 -5.50 -1.32
CA THR A 88 10.13 -6.17 -0.80
C THR A 88 9.50 -5.28 0.26
N CYS A 89 8.18 -5.28 0.33
CA CYS A 89 7.43 -4.44 1.25
C CYS A 89 6.56 -5.30 2.17
N VAL A 90 6.60 -4.98 3.45
CA VAL A 90 5.70 -5.54 4.47
C VAL A 90 4.98 -4.38 5.14
N GLY A 91 3.67 -4.41 5.18
CA GLY A 91 2.88 -3.35 5.79
C GLY A 91 1.75 -3.88 6.66
N THR A 92 1.35 -3.08 7.64
CA THR A 92 0.25 -3.43 8.56
C THR A 92 -1.14 -3.16 7.97
N ASP A 93 -1.20 -2.53 6.80
CA ASP A 93 -2.44 -2.27 6.10
C ASP A 93 -2.77 -3.41 5.11
N SER A 94 -4.05 -3.75 5.01
CA SER A 94 -4.58 -4.70 4.03
C SER A 94 -4.39 -4.25 2.57
N HIS A 95 -4.17 -2.95 2.33
CA HIS A 95 -3.90 -2.38 1.01
C HIS A 95 -2.41 -2.34 0.63
N THR A 96 -1.53 -2.90 1.46
CA THR A 96 -0.09 -2.99 1.16
C THR A 96 0.21 -3.61 -0.22
N PRO A 97 -0.54 -4.64 -0.70
CA PRO A 97 -0.35 -5.21 -2.03
C PRO A 97 -0.54 -4.26 -3.23
N TYR A 98 -1.07 -3.05 -3.04
CA TYR A 98 -1.07 -2.03 -4.10
C TYR A 98 0.32 -1.74 -4.66
N VAL A 99 1.35 -1.92 -3.84
CA VAL A 99 2.76 -1.73 -4.24
C VAL A 99 3.22 -2.78 -5.26
N ASP A 100 2.56 -3.92 -5.35
CA ASP A 100 2.85 -4.96 -6.34
C ASP A 100 2.72 -4.44 -7.78
N ALA A 101 1.90 -3.39 -7.98
CA ALA A 101 1.77 -2.70 -9.27
C ALA A 101 3.09 -2.12 -9.79
N LEU A 102 4.07 -1.88 -8.92
CA LEU A 102 5.42 -1.44 -9.26
C LEU A 102 6.38 -2.59 -9.59
N GLY A 103 5.94 -3.84 -9.46
CA GLY A 103 6.78 -5.03 -9.61
C GLY A 103 7.56 -5.40 -8.33
N VAL A 104 7.03 -5.03 -7.18
CA VAL A 104 7.57 -5.33 -5.85
C VAL A 104 6.68 -6.39 -5.20
N ILE A 105 7.26 -7.31 -4.45
CA ILE A 105 6.47 -8.20 -3.60
C ILE A 105 6.10 -7.46 -2.32
N ALA A 106 4.82 -7.17 -2.16
CA ALA A 106 4.28 -6.49 -0.99
C ALA A 106 3.21 -7.33 -0.28
N ILE A 107 3.32 -7.43 1.03
CA ILE A 107 2.49 -8.31 1.85
C ILE A 107 1.91 -7.53 3.02
N GLY A 108 0.58 -7.64 3.20
CA GLY A 108 -0.10 -7.16 4.40
C GLY A 108 0.07 -8.16 5.55
N VAL A 109 0.49 -7.67 6.72
CA VAL A 109 0.74 -8.49 7.90
C VAL A 109 0.11 -7.88 9.15
N GLY A 110 0.04 -8.65 10.22
CA GLY A 110 -0.37 -8.12 11.52
C GLY A 110 0.72 -7.26 12.18
N GLY A 111 0.34 -6.46 13.19
CA GLY A 111 1.26 -5.56 13.89
C GLY A 111 2.45 -6.28 14.54
N LEU A 112 2.24 -7.44 15.14
CA LEU A 112 3.31 -8.23 15.75
C LEU A 112 4.30 -8.79 14.73
N GLU A 113 3.81 -9.14 13.54
CA GLU A 113 4.67 -9.60 12.44
C GLU A 113 5.50 -8.44 11.89
N ALA A 114 4.90 -7.26 11.73
CA ALA A 114 5.62 -6.06 11.34
C ALA A 114 6.71 -5.69 12.36
N GLU A 115 6.42 -5.75 13.66
CA GLU A 115 7.40 -5.56 14.72
C GLU A 115 8.56 -6.57 14.60
N THR A 116 8.24 -7.83 14.33
CA THR A 116 9.25 -8.88 14.13
C THR A 116 10.20 -8.53 12.98
N VAL A 117 9.66 -8.04 11.86
CA VAL A 117 10.44 -7.59 10.71
C VAL A 117 11.27 -6.35 11.04
N MET A 118 10.70 -5.37 11.73
CA MET A 118 11.43 -4.18 12.18
C MET A 118 12.63 -4.53 13.07
N LEU A 119 12.52 -5.57 13.88
CA LEU A 119 13.59 -6.08 14.73
C LEU A 119 14.60 -6.98 13.95
N GLY A 120 14.47 -7.11 12.64
CA GLY A 120 15.35 -7.91 11.79
C GLY A 120 15.19 -9.41 11.96
N ARG A 121 14.09 -9.87 12.50
CA ARG A 121 13.79 -11.29 12.64
C ARG A 121 13.07 -11.80 11.39
N ALA A 122 13.32 -13.05 11.03
CA ALA A 122 12.65 -13.68 9.91
C ALA A 122 11.16 -13.91 10.21
N SER A 123 10.30 -13.51 9.29
CA SER A 123 8.91 -13.94 9.26
C SER A 123 8.81 -15.20 8.39
N MET A 124 8.30 -16.27 8.97
CA MET A 124 8.18 -17.57 8.28
C MET A 124 6.82 -17.68 7.65
N MET A 125 6.79 -17.93 6.34
CA MET A 125 5.55 -18.18 5.61
C MET A 125 5.67 -19.44 4.77
N ARG A 126 4.55 -20.12 4.56
CA ARG A 126 4.49 -21.22 3.59
C ARG A 126 4.69 -20.65 2.20
N LEU A 127 5.58 -21.25 1.41
CA LEU A 127 5.72 -20.86 0.01
C LEU A 127 4.39 -21.10 -0.73
N PRO A 128 3.76 -20.07 -1.29
CA PRO A 128 2.49 -20.21 -1.99
C PRO A 128 2.69 -20.82 -3.39
N ASP A 129 1.65 -21.43 -3.91
CA ASP A 129 1.59 -21.77 -5.32
C ASP A 129 1.49 -20.47 -6.15
N ILE A 130 2.03 -20.50 -7.37
CA ILE A 130 1.97 -19.35 -8.28
C ILE A 130 0.97 -19.66 -9.38
N VAL A 131 -0.02 -18.79 -9.53
CA VAL A 131 -1.07 -18.88 -10.55
C VAL A 131 -0.93 -17.73 -11.53
N GLY A 132 -0.60 -18.03 -12.79
CA GLY A 132 -0.51 -17.03 -13.84
C GLY A 132 -1.87 -16.72 -14.43
N VAL A 133 -2.21 -15.43 -14.51
CA VAL A 133 -3.42 -14.90 -15.16
C VAL A 133 -3.03 -14.11 -16.40
N LYS A 134 -3.30 -14.67 -17.58
CA LYS A 134 -3.01 -13.99 -18.84
C LYS A 134 -4.13 -13.02 -19.19
N LEU A 135 -3.80 -11.73 -19.18
CA LEU A 135 -4.66 -10.67 -19.67
C LEU A 135 -4.38 -10.43 -21.16
N THR A 136 -5.43 -10.36 -21.97
CA THR A 136 -5.32 -10.14 -23.43
C THR A 136 -6.20 -9.00 -23.88
N GLY A 137 -5.77 -8.29 -24.93
CA GLY A 137 -6.51 -7.20 -25.52
C GLY A 137 -6.35 -5.88 -24.77
N LYS A 138 -7.31 -5.00 -24.90
CA LYS A 138 -7.28 -3.65 -24.30
C LYS A 138 -8.61 -3.32 -23.64
N ARG A 139 -8.53 -2.54 -22.56
CA ARG A 139 -9.71 -1.99 -21.88
C ARG A 139 -10.57 -1.19 -22.86
N GLN A 140 -11.86 -1.50 -22.90
CA GLN A 140 -12.81 -0.78 -23.74
C GLN A 140 -13.16 0.58 -23.13
N PRO A 141 -13.52 1.58 -23.97
CA PRO A 141 -14.02 2.85 -23.46
C PRO A 141 -15.22 2.65 -22.53
N GLY A 142 -15.24 3.34 -21.40
CA GLY A 142 -16.28 3.25 -20.38
C GLY A 142 -16.10 2.16 -19.33
N ILE A 143 -15.15 1.25 -19.52
CA ILE A 143 -14.78 0.25 -18.48
C ILE A 143 -13.75 0.85 -17.53
N THR A 144 -13.99 0.74 -16.26
CA THR A 144 -13.08 1.20 -15.18
C THR A 144 -12.17 0.07 -14.71
N ALA A 145 -11.09 0.41 -13.97
CA ALA A 145 -10.27 -0.59 -13.30
C ALA A 145 -11.09 -1.41 -12.28
N THR A 146 -12.07 -0.77 -11.64
CA THR A 146 -12.98 -1.44 -10.71
C THR A 146 -13.81 -2.52 -11.38
N ASP A 147 -14.31 -2.29 -12.62
CA ASP A 147 -15.03 -3.32 -13.35
C ASP A 147 -14.14 -4.54 -13.65
N ILE A 148 -12.87 -4.28 -14.00
CA ILE A 148 -11.89 -5.34 -14.26
C ILE A 148 -11.63 -6.14 -12.98
N VAL A 149 -11.36 -5.48 -11.83
CA VAL A 149 -11.06 -6.18 -10.58
C VAL A 149 -12.24 -6.99 -10.07
N LEU A 150 -13.47 -6.49 -10.23
CA LEU A 150 -14.67 -7.25 -9.85
C LEU A 150 -14.84 -8.50 -10.69
N ALA A 151 -14.66 -8.40 -12.01
CA ALA A 151 -14.71 -9.54 -12.93
C ALA A 151 -13.61 -10.56 -12.64
N LEU A 152 -12.38 -10.09 -12.39
CA LEU A 152 -11.24 -10.95 -12.01
C LEU A 152 -11.48 -11.65 -10.68
N THR A 153 -11.98 -10.93 -9.69
CA THR A 153 -12.30 -11.50 -8.38
C THR A 153 -13.35 -12.60 -8.49
N GLU A 154 -14.39 -12.40 -9.26
CA GLU A 154 -15.41 -13.42 -9.52
C GLU A 154 -14.80 -14.65 -10.19
N PHE A 155 -13.99 -14.44 -11.22
CA PHE A 155 -13.32 -15.50 -11.96
C PHE A 155 -12.36 -16.31 -11.06
N LEU A 156 -11.47 -15.64 -10.35
CA LEU A 156 -10.48 -16.28 -9.48
C LEU A 156 -11.13 -17.05 -8.31
N ARG A 157 -12.28 -16.57 -7.81
CA ARG A 157 -13.04 -17.31 -6.80
C ARG A 157 -13.62 -18.60 -7.36
N LYS A 158 -14.09 -18.60 -8.60
CA LYS A 158 -14.59 -19.82 -9.28
C LYS A 158 -13.46 -20.83 -9.46
N GLU A 159 -12.26 -20.36 -9.79
CA GLU A 159 -11.05 -21.19 -9.95
C GLU A 159 -10.39 -21.60 -8.64
N ARG A 160 -10.89 -21.13 -7.50
CA ARG A 160 -10.43 -21.50 -6.14
C ARG A 160 -8.94 -21.24 -5.88
N VAL A 161 -8.41 -20.14 -6.38
CA VAL A 161 -7.01 -19.75 -6.24
C VAL A 161 -6.65 -19.11 -4.88
N VAL A 162 -7.51 -19.22 -3.90
CA VAL A 162 -7.28 -18.63 -2.56
C VAL A 162 -6.01 -19.21 -1.93
N GLY A 163 -5.11 -18.34 -1.47
CA GLY A 163 -3.83 -18.72 -0.86
C GLY A 163 -2.68 -18.90 -1.86
N ALA A 164 -2.93 -18.69 -3.15
CA ALA A 164 -1.88 -18.65 -4.18
C ALA A 164 -1.40 -17.21 -4.43
N TYR A 165 -0.19 -17.08 -4.93
CA TYR A 165 0.29 -15.85 -5.55
C TYR A 165 -0.28 -15.75 -6.95
N VAL A 166 -0.90 -14.61 -7.29
CA VAL A 166 -1.46 -14.38 -8.62
C VAL A 166 -0.52 -13.47 -9.40
N GLU A 167 -0.02 -13.96 -10.52
CA GLU A 167 0.84 -13.20 -11.43
C GLU A 167 0.06 -12.81 -12.70
N PHE A 168 -0.06 -11.52 -12.97
CA PHE A 168 -0.71 -11.01 -14.18
C PHE A 168 0.31 -10.77 -15.28
N PHE A 169 0.03 -11.25 -16.48
CA PHE A 169 0.92 -11.12 -17.63
C PHE A 169 0.17 -11.00 -18.96
N GLY A 170 0.91 -10.75 -20.03
CA GLY A 170 0.39 -10.63 -21.40
C GLY A 170 0.13 -9.20 -21.83
N ASP A 171 -0.21 -9.01 -23.09
CA ASP A 171 -0.40 -7.72 -23.74
C ASP A 171 -1.51 -6.86 -23.10
N GLY A 172 -2.52 -7.51 -22.53
CA GLY A 172 -3.56 -6.84 -21.75
C GLY A 172 -2.99 -6.21 -20.48
N ALA A 173 -2.11 -6.91 -19.75
CA ALA A 173 -1.45 -6.38 -18.55
C ALA A 173 -0.54 -5.20 -18.90
N ASP A 174 0.21 -5.28 -20.01
CA ASP A 174 1.09 -4.20 -20.48
C ASP A 174 0.33 -2.94 -20.87
N SER A 175 -0.93 -3.08 -21.27
CA SER A 175 -1.80 -1.97 -21.66
C SER A 175 -2.38 -1.17 -20.47
N LEU A 176 -2.30 -1.69 -19.25
CA LEU A 176 -2.83 -1.05 -18.04
C LEU A 176 -1.85 -0.02 -17.47
N SER A 177 -2.38 1.09 -17.02
CA SER A 177 -1.59 2.07 -16.25
C SER A 177 -1.19 1.51 -14.89
N ILE A 178 -0.21 2.13 -14.23
CA ILE A 178 0.18 1.75 -12.86
C ILE A 178 -1.02 1.85 -11.91
N GLY A 179 -1.84 2.90 -12.03
CA GLY A 179 -3.04 3.05 -11.20
C GLY A 179 -4.08 1.95 -11.43
N ASP A 180 -4.28 1.53 -12.69
CA ASP A 180 -5.16 0.41 -13.01
C ASP A 180 -4.63 -0.90 -12.40
N ARG A 181 -3.31 -1.18 -12.53
CA ARG A 181 -2.66 -2.36 -11.95
C ARG A 181 -2.74 -2.36 -10.43
N ALA A 182 -2.57 -1.20 -9.79
CA ALA A 182 -2.69 -1.09 -8.34
C ALA A 182 -4.12 -1.35 -7.84
N THR A 183 -5.13 -1.08 -8.67
CA THR A 183 -6.53 -1.36 -8.34
C THR A 183 -6.87 -2.85 -8.48
N ILE A 184 -6.27 -3.54 -9.43
CA ILE A 184 -6.46 -4.98 -9.69
C ILE A 184 -5.76 -5.83 -8.63
#